data_16a8ba29b7b6953a42961d3538c96ea9
#
_entry.id   16a8ba29b7b6953a42961d3538c96ea9
#
_cell.length_a   1.000
_cell.length_b   1.000
_cell.length_c   1.000
_cell.angle_alpha   90.00
_cell.angle_beta   90.00
_cell.angle_gamma   90.00
#
_symmetry.space_group_name_H-M   'P 1'
#
loop_
_entity.id
_entity.type
_entity.pdbx_description
1 polymer ?
#
loop_
_entity_poly.entity_id
_entity_poly.type
_entity_poly.pdbx_seq_one_letter_code
_entity_poly.pdbx_strand_id
1 'polypeptide(L)'
;MENLTINDVHGLTEMTVDLVKKVGNKFVRVNNSAAKNVVDLQIGGREVKLEGDKLLEEPILKELQKTGYAILSEETGYIPGKFLPGLLWVVDPLDGSYNFSRSLGPSMISVALWNDNEPVLGVLYNLSTKQIIFGGPRIGSHIGSTPIKVSDRSERGQATLITGFPSRFPIDDTKVVSEFATILTTFGKIRMIGSAAASLSLVATGAADVYAEHNIMFWDVAAGLAIVNGAGGTFQIEGVDLTENIHSEPCTVVASNNKFDVSVTMFDKMRGLA
;
A
#
# COMPACT_ATOMS: atom_id res chain seq x y z
N MET A 1 -0.60 -28.31 2.16
CA MET A 1 -0.48 -26.96 2.74
C MET A 1 -1.74 -26.73 3.57
N GLU A 2 -1.62 -26.53 4.87
CA GLU A 2 -2.76 -26.14 5.69
C GLU A 2 -3.16 -24.71 5.31
N ASN A 3 -4.29 -24.59 4.63
CA ASN A 3 -4.84 -23.28 4.27
C ASN A 3 -5.41 -22.63 5.55
N LEU A 4 -5.12 -21.34 5.77
CA LEU A 4 -5.75 -20.55 6.82
C LEU A 4 -7.28 -20.71 6.76
N THR A 5 -7.91 -21.06 7.86
CA THR A 5 -9.37 -21.04 7.97
C THR A 5 -9.89 -19.60 7.99
N ILE A 6 -11.18 -19.40 7.79
CA ILE A 6 -11.77 -18.07 7.91
C ILE A 6 -11.64 -17.51 9.32
N ASN A 7 -11.68 -18.36 10.35
CA ASN A 7 -11.49 -17.95 11.74
C ASN A 7 -10.05 -17.50 12.01
N ASP A 8 -9.04 -18.16 11.39
CA ASP A 8 -7.65 -17.73 11.49
C ASP A 8 -7.47 -16.33 10.87
N VAL A 9 -8.09 -16.08 9.70
CA VAL A 9 -8.03 -14.77 9.05
C VAL A 9 -8.68 -13.70 9.92
N HIS A 10 -9.83 -13.97 10.54
CA HIS A 10 -10.45 -13.03 11.48
C HIS A 10 -9.56 -12.76 12.70
N GLY A 11 -9.01 -13.79 13.32
CA GLY A 11 -8.12 -13.64 14.48
C GLY A 11 -6.85 -12.84 14.16
N LEU A 12 -6.22 -13.12 13.01
CA LEU A 12 -5.04 -12.36 12.54
C LEU A 12 -5.40 -10.91 12.20
N THR A 13 -6.60 -10.67 11.64
CA THR A 13 -7.07 -9.32 11.34
C THR A 13 -7.28 -8.51 12.64
N GLU A 14 -7.98 -9.07 13.63
CA GLU A 14 -8.21 -8.42 14.92
C GLU A 14 -6.89 -8.10 15.63
N MET A 15 -5.98 -9.07 15.69
CA MET A 15 -4.64 -8.88 16.24
C MET A 15 -3.91 -7.72 15.57
N THR A 16 -3.91 -7.68 14.23
CA THR A 16 -3.21 -6.64 13.45
C THR A 16 -3.87 -5.27 13.63
N VAL A 17 -5.19 -5.20 13.64
CA VAL A 17 -5.95 -3.96 13.91
C VAL A 17 -5.60 -3.39 15.28
N ASP A 18 -5.59 -4.22 16.32
CA ASP A 18 -5.25 -3.78 17.68
C ASP A 18 -3.78 -3.35 17.79
N LEU A 19 -2.88 -4.08 17.12
CA LEU A 19 -1.46 -3.76 17.06
C LEU A 19 -1.25 -2.36 16.47
N VAL A 20 -1.72 -2.11 15.25
CA VAL A 20 -1.47 -0.84 14.55
C VAL A 20 -2.18 0.34 15.25
N LYS A 21 -3.37 0.13 15.84
CA LYS A 21 -4.03 1.13 16.68
C LYS A 21 -3.19 1.49 17.90
N LYS A 22 -2.68 0.50 18.61
CA LYS A 22 -1.85 0.70 19.79
C LYS A 22 -0.57 1.45 19.46
N VAL A 23 0.12 1.01 18.41
CA VAL A 23 1.39 1.61 17.95
C VAL A 23 1.15 3.02 17.45
N GLY A 24 0.20 3.23 16.53
CA GLY A 24 -0.11 4.53 15.95
C GLY A 24 -0.61 5.54 16.99
N ASN A 25 -1.49 5.14 17.92
CA ASN A 25 -1.95 6.01 18.99
C ASN A 25 -0.80 6.43 19.94
N LYS A 26 0.12 5.51 20.26
CA LYS A 26 1.30 5.82 21.07
C LYS A 26 2.21 6.80 20.33
N PHE A 27 2.48 6.54 19.05
CA PHE A 27 3.32 7.38 18.20
C PHE A 27 2.79 8.81 18.10
N VAL A 28 1.50 8.99 17.81
CA VAL A 28 0.86 10.31 17.70
C VAL A 28 0.88 11.07 19.04
N ARG A 29 0.77 10.38 20.19
CA ARG A 29 0.82 11.01 21.52
C ARG A 29 2.23 11.49 21.89
N VAL A 30 3.24 10.72 21.52
CA VAL A 30 4.65 11.04 21.78
C VAL A 30 5.20 12.02 20.73
N ASN A 31 4.36 12.44 19.78
CA ASN A 31 4.71 13.21 18.60
C ASN A 31 5.59 14.42 18.92
N ASN A 32 6.83 14.20 18.85
CA ASN A 32 7.92 15.13 19.04
C ASN A 32 8.49 15.49 17.66
N SER A 33 9.04 16.65 17.61
CA SER A 33 9.83 17.09 16.45
C SER A 33 10.85 16.05 15.99
N ALA A 34 11.39 15.23 16.90
CA ALA A 34 12.33 14.15 16.61
C ALA A 34 11.80 13.13 15.59
N ALA A 35 10.53 12.71 15.70
CA ALA A 35 9.95 11.75 14.76
C ALA A 35 9.91 12.25 13.30
N LYS A 36 10.00 13.56 13.11
CA LYS A 36 10.07 14.22 11.79
C LYS A 36 11.48 14.48 11.30
N ASN A 37 12.50 14.15 12.11
CA ASN A 37 13.87 14.31 11.70
C ASN A 37 14.18 13.40 10.51
N VAL A 38 14.69 14.01 9.46
CA VAL A 38 15.20 13.28 8.30
C VAL A 38 16.52 12.64 8.69
N VAL A 39 16.60 11.31 8.58
CA VAL A 39 17.83 10.57 8.84
C VAL A 39 18.57 10.21 7.57
N ASP A 40 17.86 10.13 6.44
CA ASP A 40 18.46 9.87 5.14
C ASP A 40 17.64 10.50 4.00
N LEU A 41 18.34 10.88 2.92
CA LEU A 41 17.78 11.39 1.67
C LEU A 41 18.33 10.55 0.53
N GLN A 42 17.47 9.72 -0.04
CA GLN A 42 17.82 8.81 -1.14
C GLN A 42 17.33 9.36 -2.49
N ILE A 43 17.88 8.81 -3.58
CA ILE A 43 17.47 9.09 -4.98
C ILE A 43 17.38 10.60 -5.26
N GLY A 44 18.51 11.31 -5.03
CA GLY A 44 18.56 12.76 -5.26
C GLY A 44 17.63 13.57 -4.37
N GLY A 45 17.29 13.08 -3.17
CA GLY A 45 16.43 13.75 -2.20
C GLY A 45 14.93 13.51 -2.42
N ARG A 46 14.55 12.59 -3.29
CA ARG A 46 13.14 12.26 -3.57
C ARG A 46 12.55 11.23 -2.63
N GLU A 47 13.38 10.39 -2.01
CA GLU A 47 12.98 9.49 -0.92
C GLU A 47 13.50 10.04 0.41
N VAL A 48 12.64 10.02 1.42
CA VAL A 48 12.91 10.59 2.74
C VAL A 48 12.68 9.51 3.79
N LYS A 49 13.72 9.20 4.56
CA LYS A 49 13.64 8.33 5.74
C LYS A 49 13.67 9.16 7.01
N LEU A 50 12.81 8.83 7.95
CA LEU A 50 12.63 9.55 9.20
C LEU A 50 12.98 8.67 10.42
N GLU A 51 13.29 9.28 11.55
CA GLU A 51 13.35 8.55 12.83
C GLU A 51 12.01 7.89 13.16
N GLY A 52 10.91 8.47 12.67
CA GLY A 52 9.55 7.95 12.83
C GLY A 52 9.35 6.55 12.27
N ASP A 53 9.98 6.23 11.14
CA ASP A 53 9.88 4.93 10.48
C ASP A 53 10.32 3.82 11.44
N LYS A 54 11.50 3.94 12.05
CA LYS A 54 12.04 2.96 13.01
C LYS A 54 11.23 2.86 14.29
N LEU A 55 10.73 4.01 14.80
CA LEU A 55 9.91 4.03 16.02
C LEU A 55 8.58 3.31 15.84
N LEU A 56 8.04 3.29 14.63
CA LEU A 56 6.83 2.55 14.27
C LEU A 56 7.14 1.09 13.95
N GLU A 57 8.23 0.82 13.22
CA GLU A 57 8.59 -0.52 12.77
C GLU A 57 8.87 -1.48 13.92
N GLU A 58 9.74 -1.10 14.86
CA GLU A 58 10.21 -2.00 15.93
C GLU A 58 9.07 -2.69 16.70
N PRO A 59 8.06 -1.98 17.25
CA PRO A 59 6.96 -2.63 17.95
C PRO A 59 6.07 -3.49 17.05
N ILE A 60 5.92 -3.13 15.75
CA ILE A 60 5.14 -3.91 14.78
C ILE A 60 5.84 -5.24 14.53
N LEU A 61 7.11 -5.21 14.14
CA LEU A 61 7.87 -6.43 13.85
C LEU A 61 7.93 -7.37 15.04
N LYS A 62 8.13 -6.83 16.25
CA LYS A 62 8.16 -7.62 17.50
C LYS A 62 6.89 -8.44 17.73
N GLU A 63 5.72 -7.90 17.41
CA GLU A 63 4.46 -8.63 17.56
C GLU A 63 4.26 -9.61 16.39
N LEU A 64 4.52 -9.20 15.14
CA LEU A 64 4.33 -10.05 13.97
C LEU A 64 5.27 -11.28 13.99
N GLN A 65 6.50 -11.15 14.49
CA GLN A 65 7.43 -12.27 14.65
C GLN A 65 6.88 -13.40 15.53
N LYS A 66 5.94 -13.12 16.43
CA LYS A 66 5.31 -14.16 17.28
C LYS A 66 4.44 -15.11 16.47
N THR A 67 3.96 -14.71 15.30
CA THR A 67 3.19 -15.59 14.39
C THR A 67 4.08 -16.66 13.76
N GLY A 68 5.39 -16.45 13.71
CA GLY A 68 6.33 -17.36 13.06
C GLY A 68 6.32 -17.30 11.53
N TYR A 69 5.54 -16.40 10.91
CA TYR A 69 5.53 -16.18 9.46
C TYR A 69 6.72 -15.31 9.04
N ALA A 70 7.08 -15.38 7.76
CA ALA A 70 8.06 -14.49 7.18
C ALA A 70 7.56 -13.03 7.20
N ILE A 71 8.48 -12.06 7.18
CA ILE A 71 8.15 -10.64 7.15
C ILE A 71 9.02 -9.96 6.10
N LEU A 72 8.41 -9.13 5.27
CA LEU A 72 9.08 -8.14 4.43
C LEU A 72 8.72 -6.75 4.98
N SER A 73 9.71 -5.97 5.38
CA SER A 73 9.52 -4.63 5.91
C SER A 73 10.40 -3.63 5.17
N GLU A 74 9.91 -2.41 4.98
CA GLU A 74 10.64 -1.36 4.26
C GLU A 74 12.02 -1.09 4.85
N GLU A 75 12.13 -0.94 6.17
CA GLU A 75 13.39 -0.53 6.82
C GLU A 75 14.31 -1.72 7.10
N THR A 76 13.75 -2.81 7.63
CA THR A 76 14.52 -3.99 8.04
C THR A 76 14.77 -4.97 6.90
N GLY A 77 13.96 -4.93 5.81
CA GLY A 77 14.02 -5.90 4.72
C GLY A 77 13.35 -7.22 5.08
N TYR A 78 13.86 -8.32 4.52
CA TYR A 78 13.28 -9.66 4.68
C TYR A 78 13.74 -10.35 5.95
N ILE A 79 12.78 -10.84 6.74
CA ILE A 79 12.98 -11.66 7.93
C ILE A 79 12.36 -13.04 7.68
N PRO A 80 13.17 -14.12 7.66
CA PRO A 80 12.66 -15.46 7.38
C PRO A 80 11.69 -15.94 8.47
N GLY A 81 10.63 -16.62 8.04
CA GLY A 81 9.68 -17.26 8.93
C GLY A 81 10.17 -18.58 9.49
N LYS A 82 9.52 -19.07 10.54
CA LYS A 82 9.76 -20.38 11.14
C LYS A 82 8.75 -21.43 10.70
N PHE A 83 7.56 -21.01 10.29
CA PHE A 83 6.43 -21.86 9.99
C PHE A 83 5.75 -21.43 8.69
N LEU A 84 4.98 -22.34 8.09
CA LEU A 84 4.10 -22.15 6.95
C LEU A 84 4.75 -21.36 5.79
N PRO A 85 5.46 -22.06 4.88
CA PRO A 85 5.93 -21.44 3.65
C PRO A 85 4.75 -20.81 2.89
N GLY A 86 5.00 -19.67 2.27
CA GLY A 86 4.00 -18.92 1.49
C GLY A 86 3.34 -17.78 2.27
N LEU A 87 3.26 -17.84 3.61
CA LEU A 87 2.71 -16.72 4.39
C LEU A 87 3.77 -15.66 4.67
N LEU A 88 3.48 -14.44 4.24
CA LEU A 88 4.37 -13.29 4.32
C LEU A 88 3.63 -12.07 4.90
N TRP A 89 4.09 -11.56 6.02
CA TRP A 89 3.74 -10.21 6.46
C TRP A 89 4.50 -9.19 5.63
N VAL A 90 3.79 -8.16 5.18
CA VAL A 90 4.36 -7.04 4.43
C VAL A 90 4.07 -5.76 5.20
N VAL A 91 5.11 -5.00 5.53
CA VAL A 91 5.03 -3.85 6.44
C VAL A 91 5.68 -2.62 5.82
N ASP A 92 4.93 -1.55 5.74
CA ASP A 92 5.44 -0.20 5.64
C ASP A 92 5.07 0.54 6.93
N PRO A 93 6.05 0.88 7.77
CA PRO A 93 5.78 1.54 9.03
C PRO A 93 5.21 2.96 8.88
N LEU A 94 5.57 3.66 7.81
CA LEU A 94 5.16 5.05 7.58
C LEU A 94 5.05 5.39 6.08
N ASP A 95 4.08 4.84 5.37
CA ASP A 95 3.77 5.28 4.01
C ASP A 95 3.42 6.77 3.97
N GLY A 96 4.05 7.50 3.07
CA GLY A 96 3.93 8.95 3.00
C GLY A 96 4.85 9.69 3.98
N SER A 97 6.07 9.23 4.19
CA SER A 97 7.07 9.86 5.09
C SER A 97 7.32 11.34 4.76
N TYR A 98 7.35 11.71 3.47
CA TYR A 98 7.44 13.11 3.07
C TYR A 98 6.23 13.93 3.54
N ASN A 99 5.01 13.41 3.35
CA ASN A 99 3.78 14.05 3.83
C ASN A 99 3.83 14.25 5.35
N PHE A 100 4.27 13.22 6.09
CA PHE A 100 4.41 13.28 7.54
C PHE A 100 5.40 14.35 7.97
N SER A 101 6.59 14.39 7.37
CA SER A 101 7.65 15.36 7.70
C SER A 101 7.20 16.80 7.52
N ARG A 102 6.38 17.06 6.51
CA ARG A 102 5.89 18.38 6.14
C ARG A 102 4.48 18.70 6.65
N SER A 103 3.79 17.76 7.29
CA SER A 103 2.38 17.88 7.67
C SER A 103 1.47 18.26 6.47
N LEU A 104 1.73 17.68 5.30
CA LEU A 104 1.04 17.98 4.03
C LEU A 104 -0.23 17.18 3.81
N GLY A 105 -0.36 16.02 4.41
CA GLY A 105 -1.49 15.15 4.10
C GLY A 105 -1.44 13.80 4.81
N PRO A 106 -2.14 12.80 4.30
CA PRO A 106 -2.21 11.51 4.94
C PRO A 106 -0.85 10.83 4.96
N SER A 107 -0.59 10.16 6.08
CA SER A 107 0.49 9.21 6.27
C SER A 107 -0.08 8.01 7.00
N MET A 108 0.30 6.81 6.57
CA MET A 108 -0.34 5.57 6.98
C MET A 108 0.67 4.61 7.59
N ILE A 109 0.24 3.85 8.60
CA ILE A 109 0.88 2.57 8.91
C ILE A 109 0.20 1.54 8.02
N SER A 110 0.97 0.73 7.30
CA SER A 110 0.50 -0.28 6.36
C SER A 110 1.02 -1.66 6.76
N VAL A 111 0.11 -2.60 7.03
CA VAL A 111 0.45 -3.99 7.38
C VAL A 111 -0.47 -4.93 6.60
N ALA A 112 0.13 -5.87 5.88
CA ALA A 112 -0.60 -6.88 5.12
C ALA A 112 -0.10 -8.29 5.44
N LEU A 113 -0.97 -9.28 5.23
CA LEU A 113 -0.60 -10.69 5.13
C LEU A 113 -0.93 -11.17 3.73
N TRP A 114 0.02 -11.81 3.09
CA TRP A 114 -0.10 -12.46 1.79
C TRP A 114 0.21 -13.95 1.93
N ASN A 115 -0.39 -14.75 1.07
CA ASN A 115 -0.08 -16.17 0.93
C ASN A 115 0.35 -16.42 -0.51
N ASP A 116 1.65 -16.63 -0.71
CA ASP A 116 2.26 -16.58 -2.03
C ASP A 116 1.87 -15.24 -2.72
N ASN A 117 1.34 -15.27 -3.93
CA ASN A 117 0.95 -14.06 -4.67
C ASN A 117 -0.51 -13.59 -4.41
N GLU A 118 -1.18 -14.14 -3.38
CA GLU A 118 -2.59 -13.82 -3.08
C GLU A 118 -2.73 -13.04 -1.77
N PRO A 119 -3.50 -11.94 -1.76
CA PRO A 119 -3.74 -11.19 -0.53
C PRO A 119 -4.64 -11.96 0.44
N VAL A 120 -4.32 -11.93 1.72
CA VAL A 120 -5.13 -12.52 2.80
C VAL A 120 -5.86 -11.43 3.57
N LEU A 121 -5.12 -10.44 4.05
CA LEU A 121 -5.66 -9.28 4.76
C LEU A 121 -4.75 -8.07 4.58
N GLY A 122 -5.32 -6.89 4.75
CA GLY A 122 -4.61 -5.62 4.85
C GLY A 122 -5.19 -4.76 5.97
N VAL A 123 -4.34 -4.02 6.64
CA VAL A 123 -4.71 -3.09 7.71
C VAL A 123 -3.94 -1.78 7.51
N LEU A 124 -4.67 -0.68 7.44
CA LEU A 124 -4.15 0.67 7.30
C LEU A 124 -4.59 1.51 8.50
N TYR A 125 -3.67 2.25 9.10
CA TYR A 125 -3.96 3.21 10.16
C TYR A 125 -3.53 4.61 9.74
N ASN A 126 -4.49 5.52 9.61
CA ASN A 126 -4.21 6.91 9.28
C ASN A 126 -3.73 7.68 10.51
N LEU A 127 -2.49 8.13 10.48
CA LEU A 127 -1.85 8.83 11.61
C LEU A 127 -2.50 10.18 11.93
N SER A 128 -3.08 10.86 10.92
CA SER A 128 -3.70 12.17 11.09
C SER A 128 -5.13 12.07 11.64
N THR A 129 -5.95 11.18 11.08
CA THR A 129 -7.36 11.02 11.45
C THR A 129 -7.62 9.95 12.50
N LYS A 130 -6.62 9.07 12.76
CA LYS A 130 -6.71 7.88 13.62
C LYS A 130 -7.74 6.85 13.12
N GLN A 131 -8.15 6.96 11.89
CA GLN A 131 -9.01 5.96 11.26
C GLN A 131 -8.23 4.68 11.01
N ILE A 132 -8.92 3.56 11.21
CA ILE A 132 -8.45 2.24 10.83
C ILE A 132 -9.29 1.74 9.67
N ILE A 133 -8.61 1.27 8.63
CA ILE A 133 -9.21 0.67 7.44
C ILE A 133 -8.60 -0.72 7.32
N PHE A 134 -9.42 -1.74 7.18
CA PHE A 134 -8.94 -3.10 7.07
C PHE A 134 -9.85 -3.95 6.21
N GLY A 135 -9.33 -5.04 5.69
CA GLY A 135 -10.11 -5.96 4.88
C GLY A 135 -9.26 -6.99 4.15
N GLY A 136 -9.95 -7.78 3.35
CA GLY A 136 -9.35 -8.81 2.51
C GLY A 136 -10.41 -9.62 1.76
N PRO A 137 -10.00 -10.47 0.80
CA PRO A 137 -10.92 -11.17 -0.11
C PRO A 137 -12.00 -11.99 0.59
N ARG A 138 -11.68 -12.54 1.76
CA ARG A 138 -12.55 -13.47 2.49
C ARG A 138 -13.37 -12.83 3.61
N ILE A 139 -13.05 -11.60 4.00
CA ILE A 139 -13.64 -10.92 5.17
C ILE A 139 -14.35 -9.62 4.81
N GLY A 140 -14.32 -9.21 3.52
CA GLY A 140 -14.78 -7.87 3.12
C GLY A 140 -13.87 -6.76 3.64
N SER A 141 -14.26 -5.50 3.44
CA SER A 141 -13.46 -4.36 3.88
C SER A 141 -14.28 -3.36 4.69
N HIS A 142 -13.63 -2.70 5.66
CA HIS A 142 -14.28 -1.87 6.67
C HIS A 142 -13.46 -0.63 7.02
N ILE A 143 -14.15 0.43 7.42
CA ILE A 143 -13.59 1.55 8.19
C ILE A 143 -14.17 1.45 9.60
N GLY A 144 -13.34 1.13 10.59
CA GLY A 144 -13.82 0.79 11.92
C GLY A 144 -14.82 -0.38 11.86
N SER A 145 -16.08 -0.13 12.21
CA SER A 145 -17.15 -1.13 12.10
C SER A 145 -18.02 -1.00 10.85
N THR A 146 -17.77 0.01 10.00
CA THR A 146 -18.61 0.29 8.83
C THR A 146 -18.08 -0.43 7.60
N PRO A 147 -18.85 -1.31 6.95
CA PRO A 147 -18.47 -1.92 5.68
C PRO A 147 -18.27 -0.85 4.59
N ILE A 148 -17.27 -1.07 3.75
CA ILE A 148 -16.98 -0.22 2.59
C ILE A 148 -17.01 -1.04 1.30
N LYS A 149 -17.25 -0.35 0.20
CA LYS A 149 -17.18 -0.90 -1.14
C LYS A 149 -16.62 0.12 -2.12
N VAL A 150 -16.02 -0.36 -3.20
CA VAL A 150 -15.59 0.45 -4.33
C VAL A 150 -16.79 1.16 -5.01
N SER A 151 -16.51 2.17 -5.81
CA SER A 151 -17.52 2.90 -6.58
C SER A 151 -18.10 2.05 -7.73
N ASP A 152 -19.22 2.48 -8.31
CA ASP A 152 -19.87 1.86 -9.49
C ASP A 152 -19.68 2.67 -10.76
N ARG A 153 -18.82 3.70 -10.71
CA ARG A 153 -18.53 4.56 -11.85
C ARG A 153 -17.83 3.79 -12.96
N SER A 154 -18.33 3.94 -14.21
CA SER A 154 -17.81 3.18 -15.36
C SER A 154 -17.30 4.08 -16.52
N GLU A 155 -17.56 5.39 -16.46
CA GLU A 155 -17.14 6.32 -17.50
C GLU A 155 -15.83 7.01 -17.12
N ARG A 156 -14.76 6.79 -17.92
CA ARG A 156 -13.43 7.36 -17.65
C ARG A 156 -13.44 8.89 -17.53
N GLY A 157 -14.22 9.58 -18.36
CA GLY A 157 -14.33 11.05 -18.30
C GLY A 157 -14.97 11.59 -17.01
N GLN A 158 -15.60 10.73 -16.20
CA GLN A 158 -16.15 11.07 -14.89
C GLN A 158 -15.37 10.46 -13.75
N ALA A 159 -14.47 9.55 -14.05
CA ALA A 159 -13.70 8.81 -13.06
C ALA A 159 -12.51 9.61 -12.52
N THR A 160 -12.14 9.28 -11.28
CA THR A 160 -10.96 9.81 -10.60
C THR A 160 -9.85 8.77 -10.63
N LEU A 161 -8.74 9.12 -11.27
CA LEU A 161 -7.48 8.40 -11.16
C LEU A 161 -6.65 9.00 -10.01
N ILE A 162 -6.13 8.15 -9.15
CA ILE A 162 -5.06 8.50 -8.22
C ILE A 162 -3.78 7.84 -8.69
N THR A 163 -2.70 8.60 -8.71
CA THR A 163 -1.37 8.14 -9.14
C THR A 163 -0.29 8.80 -8.29
N GLY A 164 0.93 8.29 -8.36
CA GLY A 164 2.13 8.95 -7.87
C GLY A 164 3.00 9.44 -9.01
N PHE A 165 3.99 10.26 -8.66
CA PHE A 165 5.11 10.57 -9.54
C PHE A 165 6.34 9.88 -8.93
N PRO A 166 6.71 8.69 -9.44
CA PRO A 166 7.71 7.87 -8.77
C PRO A 166 9.06 8.58 -8.70
N SER A 167 9.77 8.35 -7.60
CA SER A 167 11.10 8.93 -7.36
C SER A 167 12.08 8.57 -8.48
N ARG A 168 11.88 7.38 -9.09
CA ARG A 168 12.69 6.82 -10.17
C ARG A 168 12.14 7.07 -11.57
N PHE A 169 11.20 8.02 -11.73
CA PHE A 169 10.60 8.31 -13.03
C PHE A 169 11.64 8.79 -14.04
N PRO A 170 11.73 8.20 -15.26
CA PRO A 170 12.71 8.57 -16.27
C PRO A 170 12.31 9.88 -16.97
N ILE A 171 12.52 11.00 -16.28
CA ILE A 171 12.11 12.35 -16.71
C ILE A 171 12.76 12.80 -18.04
N ASP A 172 13.90 12.25 -18.37
CA ASP A 172 14.65 12.58 -19.60
C ASP A 172 14.13 11.78 -20.82
N ASP A 173 13.31 10.75 -20.61
CA ASP A 173 12.67 10.01 -21.68
C ASP A 173 11.36 10.69 -22.10
N THR A 174 11.41 11.44 -23.21
CA THR A 174 10.26 12.19 -23.72
C THR A 174 9.08 11.29 -24.11
N LYS A 175 9.32 10.04 -24.50
CA LYS A 175 8.27 9.06 -24.81
C LYS A 175 7.51 8.70 -23.53
N VAL A 176 8.22 8.31 -22.48
CA VAL A 176 7.64 7.98 -21.17
C VAL A 176 6.86 9.16 -20.59
N VAL A 177 7.41 10.37 -20.68
CA VAL A 177 6.72 11.59 -20.23
C VAL A 177 5.42 11.82 -21.00
N SER A 178 5.43 11.66 -22.34
CA SER A 178 4.25 11.82 -23.18
C SER A 178 3.18 10.78 -22.89
N GLU A 179 3.57 9.54 -22.63
CA GLU A 179 2.64 8.46 -22.29
C GLU A 179 2.01 8.68 -20.91
N PHE A 180 2.79 9.11 -19.94
CA PHE A 180 2.27 9.52 -18.62
C PHE A 180 1.24 10.65 -18.75
N ALA A 181 1.53 11.68 -19.59
CA ALA A 181 0.59 12.76 -19.86
C ALA A 181 -0.71 12.22 -20.51
N THR A 182 -0.61 11.23 -21.40
CA THR A 182 -1.78 10.59 -22.02
C THR A 182 -2.64 9.88 -20.98
N ILE A 183 -2.05 9.16 -20.04
CA ILE A 183 -2.79 8.52 -18.94
C ILE A 183 -3.54 9.58 -18.11
N LEU A 184 -2.85 10.67 -17.74
CA LEU A 184 -3.46 11.76 -16.96
C LEU A 184 -4.66 12.40 -17.68
N THR A 185 -4.64 12.48 -18.99
CA THR A 185 -5.74 13.08 -19.77
C THR A 185 -6.90 12.13 -20.06
N THR A 186 -6.74 10.84 -19.79
CA THR A 186 -7.77 9.82 -20.02
C THR A 186 -8.91 9.88 -19.00
N PHE A 187 -8.62 10.33 -17.79
CA PHE A 187 -9.58 10.37 -16.68
C PHE A 187 -10.09 11.79 -16.42
N GLY A 188 -11.32 11.88 -15.91
CA GLY A 188 -11.96 13.17 -15.62
C GLY A 188 -11.31 13.98 -14.51
N LYS A 189 -10.71 13.31 -13.54
CA LYS A 189 -9.98 13.92 -12.41
C LYS A 189 -8.74 13.13 -12.07
N ILE A 190 -7.67 13.85 -11.74
CA ILE A 190 -6.41 13.26 -11.29
C ILE A 190 -6.08 13.76 -9.90
N ARG A 191 -5.54 12.88 -9.06
CA ARG A 191 -4.98 13.21 -7.74
C ARG A 191 -3.61 12.56 -7.58
N MET A 192 -2.69 13.27 -6.95
CA MET A 192 -1.42 12.77 -6.46
C MET A 192 -1.38 13.05 -4.96
N ILE A 193 -1.49 11.99 -4.15
CA ILE A 193 -1.68 12.10 -2.69
C ILE A 193 -0.34 12.05 -1.96
N GLY A 194 0.66 11.38 -2.55
CA GLY A 194 1.98 11.18 -1.94
C GLY A 194 1.99 10.12 -0.81
N SER A 195 1.04 9.18 -0.87
CA SER A 195 0.89 8.00 -0.02
C SER A 195 0.10 6.99 -0.82
N ALA A 196 0.71 5.86 -1.15
CA ALA A 196 0.06 4.80 -1.94
C ALA A 196 -1.03 4.09 -1.13
N ALA A 197 -0.76 3.82 0.14
CA ALA A 197 -1.74 3.22 1.06
C ALA A 197 -2.98 4.10 1.22
N ALA A 198 -2.80 5.42 1.39
CA ALA A 198 -3.92 6.36 1.44
C ALA A 198 -4.67 6.41 0.10
N SER A 199 -3.97 6.40 -1.03
CA SER A 199 -4.55 6.39 -2.37
C SER A 199 -5.43 5.16 -2.60
N LEU A 200 -4.94 3.97 -2.29
CA LEU A 200 -5.69 2.72 -2.38
C LEU A 200 -6.89 2.69 -1.43
N SER A 201 -6.77 3.28 -0.23
CA SER A 201 -7.91 3.41 0.69
C SER A 201 -9.05 4.23 0.10
N LEU A 202 -8.75 5.26 -0.72
CA LEU A 202 -9.77 6.04 -1.41
C LEU A 202 -10.44 5.25 -2.54
N VAL A 203 -9.73 4.35 -3.20
CA VAL A 203 -10.35 3.41 -4.16
C VAL A 203 -11.26 2.44 -3.44
N ALA A 204 -10.80 1.82 -2.35
CA ALA A 204 -11.58 0.87 -1.57
C ALA A 204 -12.86 1.48 -0.98
N THR A 205 -12.86 2.77 -0.65
CA THR A 205 -14.03 3.49 -0.13
C THR A 205 -14.95 4.05 -1.21
N GLY A 206 -14.59 3.90 -2.50
CA GLY A 206 -15.35 4.46 -3.62
C GLY A 206 -15.20 5.97 -3.80
N ALA A 207 -14.30 6.61 -3.06
CA ALA A 207 -13.99 8.04 -3.21
C ALA A 207 -13.16 8.32 -4.49
N ALA A 208 -12.38 7.32 -4.92
CA ALA A 208 -11.71 7.31 -6.22
C ALA A 208 -12.04 6.00 -6.96
N ASP A 209 -11.70 5.93 -8.24
CA ASP A 209 -12.12 4.86 -9.11
C ASP A 209 -10.97 3.97 -9.56
N VAL A 210 -9.80 4.56 -9.75
CA VAL A 210 -8.57 3.87 -10.19
C VAL A 210 -7.36 4.40 -9.42
N TYR A 211 -6.48 3.51 -9.05
CA TYR A 211 -5.11 3.80 -8.65
C TYR A 211 -4.15 3.16 -9.66
N ALA A 212 -3.13 3.89 -10.06
CA ALA A 212 -2.13 3.37 -10.98
C ALA A 212 -0.78 4.03 -10.69
N GLU A 213 0.25 3.23 -10.46
CA GLU A 213 1.62 3.71 -10.21
C GLU A 213 2.66 2.73 -10.74
N HIS A 214 3.74 3.28 -11.30
CA HIS A 214 4.89 2.55 -11.81
C HIS A 214 6.11 2.81 -10.92
N ASN A 215 6.97 1.81 -10.74
CA ASN A 215 8.14 1.88 -9.85
C ASN A 215 7.81 2.15 -8.37
N ILE A 216 6.68 1.62 -7.90
CA ILE A 216 6.28 1.64 -6.49
C ILE A 216 6.81 0.40 -5.77
N MET A 217 7.10 0.51 -4.48
CA MET A 217 7.52 -0.65 -3.71
C MET A 217 6.31 -1.47 -3.24
N PHE A 218 6.51 -2.78 -3.12
CA PHE A 218 5.40 -3.68 -2.77
C PHE A 218 4.81 -3.39 -1.38
N TRP A 219 5.62 -3.01 -0.40
CA TRP A 219 5.13 -2.67 0.94
C TRP A 219 4.21 -1.45 0.97
N ASP A 220 4.37 -0.49 0.05
CA ASP A 220 3.51 0.70 -0.06
C ASP A 220 2.07 0.34 -0.47
N VAL A 221 1.91 -0.77 -1.21
CA VAL A 221 0.63 -1.14 -1.85
C VAL A 221 -0.03 -2.39 -1.28
N ALA A 222 0.72 -3.29 -0.67
CA ALA A 222 0.27 -4.63 -0.27
C ALA A 222 -1.02 -4.63 0.57
N ALA A 223 -1.11 -3.78 1.59
CA ALA A 223 -2.30 -3.70 2.43
C ALA A 223 -3.48 -3.05 1.70
N GLY A 224 -3.22 -1.99 0.95
CA GLY A 224 -4.23 -1.30 0.15
C GLY A 224 -4.86 -2.21 -0.89
N LEU A 225 -4.07 -3.05 -1.57
CA LEU A 225 -4.56 -4.01 -2.56
C LEU A 225 -5.46 -5.08 -1.95
N ALA A 226 -5.09 -5.62 -0.78
CA ALA A 226 -5.94 -6.56 -0.04
C ALA A 226 -7.29 -5.93 0.32
N ILE A 227 -7.29 -4.67 0.77
CA ILE A 227 -8.49 -3.93 1.14
C ILE A 227 -9.34 -3.59 -0.09
N VAL A 228 -8.74 -3.16 -1.21
CA VAL A 228 -9.47 -2.92 -2.47
C VAL A 228 -10.14 -4.18 -2.94
N ASN A 229 -9.45 -5.32 -2.90
CA ASN A 229 -10.02 -6.62 -3.29
C ASN A 229 -11.21 -7.00 -2.40
N GLY A 230 -11.06 -6.87 -1.08
CA GLY A 230 -12.14 -7.13 -0.11
C GLY A 230 -13.34 -6.17 -0.24
N ALA A 231 -13.12 -4.97 -0.81
CA ALA A 231 -14.18 -3.99 -1.10
C ALA A 231 -14.89 -4.24 -2.45
N GLY A 232 -14.52 -5.31 -3.19
CA GLY A 232 -15.08 -5.69 -4.48
C GLY A 232 -14.39 -5.06 -5.69
N GLY A 233 -13.23 -4.44 -5.48
CA GLY A 233 -12.35 -3.96 -6.55
C GLY A 233 -11.45 -5.08 -7.09
N THR A 234 -10.67 -4.74 -8.11
CA THR A 234 -9.69 -5.62 -8.74
C THR A 234 -8.33 -4.92 -8.82
N PHE A 235 -7.27 -5.70 -8.97
CA PHE A 235 -5.94 -5.17 -9.21
C PHE A 235 -5.11 -6.07 -10.10
N GLN A 236 -4.08 -5.49 -10.69
CA GLN A 236 -2.94 -6.21 -11.29
C GLN A 236 -1.64 -5.63 -10.74
N ILE A 237 -0.67 -6.50 -10.58
CA ILE A 237 0.66 -6.16 -10.14
C ILE A 237 1.67 -6.88 -11.03
N GLU A 238 2.72 -6.18 -11.45
CA GLU A 238 3.83 -6.74 -12.21
C GLU A 238 5.16 -6.39 -11.54
N GLY A 239 6.12 -7.30 -11.67
CA GLY A 239 7.46 -7.14 -11.08
C GLY A 239 7.56 -7.70 -9.67
N VAL A 240 6.52 -8.34 -9.13
CA VAL A 240 6.55 -9.02 -7.83
C VAL A 240 6.30 -10.51 -8.02
N ASP A 241 7.18 -11.32 -7.47
CA ASP A 241 6.99 -12.75 -7.28
C ASP A 241 7.39 -13.11 -5.84
N LEU A 242 6.38 -13.31 -5.00
CA LEU A 242 6.58 -13.62 -3.58
C LEU A 242 6.93 -15.10 -3.34
N THR A 243 6.92 -15.93 -4.38
CA THR A 243 7.24 -17.36 -4.27
C THR A 243 8.71 -17.65 -4.47
N GLU A 244 9.40 -16.86 -5.32
CA GLU A 244 10.80 -17.09 -5.70
C GLU A 244 11.74 -15.97 -5.24
N ASN A 245 11.30 -14.72 -5.32
CA ASN A 245 12.11 -13.54 -5.04
C ASN A 245 11.37 -12.56 -4.13
N ILE A 246 11.41 -12.79 -2.83
CA ILE A 246 10.89 -11.86 -1.83
C ILE A 246 11.88 -10.68 -1.68
N HIS A 247 12.07 -9.93 -2.76
CA HIS A 247 13.01 -8.82 -2.78
C HIS A 247 12.28 -7.48 -2.99
N SER A 248 12.98 -6.43 -2.59
CA SER A 248 12.55 -5.04 -2.68
C SER A 248 12.68 -4.46 -4.10
N GLU A 249 12.27 -5.21 -5.13
CA GLU A 249 12.23 -4.68 -6.48
C GLU A 249 10.96 -3.83 -6.67
N PRO A 250 11.07 -2.70 -7.37
CA PRO A 250 9.90 -1.89 -7.69
C PRO A 250 8.93 -2.64 -8.59
N CYS A 251 7.64 -2.42 -8.36
CA CYS A 251 6.56 -3.01 -9.13
C CYS A 251 5.72 -1.96 -9.87
N THR A 252 4.90 -2.44 -10.79
CA THR A 252 3.84 -1.64 -11.42
C THR A 252 2.50 -2.15 -10.93
N VAL A 253 1.64 -1.24 -10.49
CA VAL A 253 0.35 -1.57 -9.90
C VAL A 253 -0.76 -0.78 -10.58
N VAL A 254 -1.85 -1.47 -10.91
CA VAL A 254 -3.14 -0.86 -11.24
C VAL A 254 -4.20 -1.51 -10.39
N ALA A 255 -5.02 -0.71 -9.70
CA ALA A 255 -6.17 -1.17 -8.94
C ALA A 255 -7.39 -0.34 -9.30
N SER A 256 -8.57 -0.96 -9.37
CA SER A 256 -9.80 -0.25 -9.75
C SER A 256 -11.04 -0.79 -9.06
N ASN A 257 -12.14 -0.07 -9.28
CA ASN A 257 -13.49 -0.39 -8.82
C ASN A 257 -14.16 -1.53 -9.61
N ASN A 258 -13.43 -2.37 -10.35
CA ASN A 258 -13.97 -3.47 -11.16
C ASN A 258 -14.82 -3.03 -12.40
N LYS A 259 -14.87 -1.73 -12.72
CA LYS A 259 -15.53 -1.22 -13.93
C LYS A 259 -14.55 -0.81 -15.02
N PHE A 260 -13.29 -0.62 -14.66
CA PHE A 260 -12.22 -0.29 -15.59
C PHE A 260 -11.32 -1.49 -15.79
N ASP A 261 -10.92 -1.73 -17.03
CA ASP A 261 -9.86 -2.69 -17.33
C ASP A 261 -8.57 -2.22 -16.64
N VAL A 262 -8.05 -3.07 -15.76
CA VAL A 262 -6.84 -2.84 -14.97
C VAL A 262 -5.61 -3.39 -15.63
N SER A 263 -5.62 -3.64 -16.96
CA SER A 263 -4.41 -4.14 -17.61
C SER A 263 -3.27 -3.15 -17.37
N VAL A 264 -2.17 -3.64 -16.85
CA VAL A 264 -0.90 -2.91 -16.69
C VAL A 264 -0.34 -2.45 -18.04
N THR A 265 -0.90 -2.92 -19.16
CA THR A 265 -0.69 -2.39 -20.52
C THR A 265 -0.92 -0.87 -20.62
N MET A 266 -1.64 -0.29 -19.66
CA MET A 266 -1.66 1.16 -19.43
C MET A 266 -0.25 1.76 -19.32
N PHE A 267 0.70 1.00 -18.74
CA PHE A 267 2.09 1.38 -18.53
C PHE A 267 3.08 0.66 -19.46
N ASP A 268 2.66 -0.32 -20.24
CA ASP A 268 3.56 -1.05 -21.17
C ASP A 268 4.20 -0.09 -22.17
N LYS A 269 3.44 0.89 -22.60
CA LYS A 269 3.96 1.96 -23.43
C LYS A 269 5.02 2.80 -22.72
N MET A 270 4.97 2.93 -21.40
CA MET A 270 5.98 3.64 -20.60
C MET A 270 7.28 2.87 -20.47
N ARG A 271 7.27 1.55 -20.68
CA ARG A 271 8.48 0.70 -20.58
C ARG A 271 9.27 0.61 -21.88
N GLY A 272 8.76 1.15 -22.98
CA GLY A 272 9.41 0.98 -24.30
C GLY A 272 9.36 -0.44 -24.84
N LEU A 273 8.42 -1.26 -24.36
CA LEU A 273 8.20 -2.67 -24.75
C LEU A 273 7.11 -2.82 -25.81
N ALA A 274 6.85 -1.79 -26.63
CA ALA A 274 5.98 -1.89 -27.81
C ALA A 274 6.81 -1.89 -29.08
#